data_fc4d5be237a75730f32664172dde6955
#
_entry.id   fc4d5be237a75730f32664172dde6955
#
_cell.length_a   1.000
_cell.length_b   1.000
_cell.length_c   1.000
_cell.angle_alpha   90.00
_cell.angle_beta   90.00
_cell.angle_gamma   90.00
#
_symmetry.space_group_name_H-M   'P 1'
#
loop_
_entity.id
_entity.type
_entity.pdbx_description
1 polymer ?
#
loop_
_entity_poly.entity_id
_entity_poly.type
_entity_poly.pdbx_seq_one_letter_code
_entity_poly.pdbx_strand_id
1 'polypeptide(L)'
;MKRILCILLLLALCVSTAACGGSPREVQTVATLVEQEYSLAFRTGDPTAYYVAAAIEVLNAQGLVDELAVKWFGSRIVTFGKNAEALQRLETPTRRDFIIGVDINSFPMAYMTAGQYWGFDVELAMAVCEELGWDLKIQPIEKENVYIELSSGNIDCAWGGIALDPADISAGRVARYGPYVHNDIVIAKRGDAFIENKYMLSHKALAMCSTVEAMDALQSDPGIVKRLGQISRLAGGTTECFQYLYQGRCDVILTDTTAIYYFNCH
;
A
#
# COMPACT_ATOMS: atom_id res chain seq x y z
N MET A 1 34.50 4.06 -52.83
CA MET A 1 34.95 3.82 -51.47
C MET A 1 34.71 4.98 -50.50
N LYS A 2 34.80 6.28 -50.90
CA LYS A 2 34.59 7.42 -50.00
C LYS A 2 33.13 7.66 -49.60
N ARG A 3 32.11 7.20 -50.31
CA ARG A 3 30.66 7.38 -50.00
C ARG A 3 30.12 6.36 -49.00
N ILE A 4 30.76 5.19 -48.88
CA ILE A 4 30.35 4.13 -47.94
C ILE A 4 30.87 4.44 -46.53
N LEU A 5 32.00 5.15 -46.41
CA LEU A 5 32.59 5.53 -45.12
C LEU A 5 31.78 6.62 -44.39
N CYS A 6 31.12 7.53 -45.15
CA CYS A 6 30.27 8.57 -44.55
C CYS A 6 28.92 8.01 -44.00
N ILE A 7 28.38 6.94 -44.57
CA ILE A 7 27.14 6.32 -44.13
C ILE A 7 27.37 5.52 -42.83
N LEU A 8 28.52 4.89 -42.66
CA LEU A 8 28.88 4.18 -41.43
C LEU A 8 29.19 5.13 -40.25
N LEU A 9 29.68 6.34 -40.52
CA LEU A 9 29.89 7.33 -39.46
C LEU A 9 28.57 8.00 -39.01
N LEU A 10 27.55 8.10 -39.86
CA LEU A 10 26.22 8.62 -39.47
C LEU A 10 25.38 7.59 -38.71
N LEU A 11 25.60 6.29 -38.88
CA LEU A 11 24.94 5.25 -38.11
C LEU A 11 25.55 5.05 -36.69
N ALA A 12 26.79 5.47 -36.47
CA ALA A 12 27.48 5.35 -35.20
C ALA A 12 27.12 6.50 -34.20
N LEU A 13 26.43 7.56 -34.67
CA LEU A 13 26.03 8.70 -33.81
C LEU A 13 24.61 8.58 -33.24
N CYS A 14 23.86 7.52 -33.56
CA CYS A 14 22.52 7.29 -33.06
C CYS A 14 22.44 6.30 -31.87
N VAL A 15 23.58 5.87 -31.31
CA VAL A 15 23.61 4.95 -30.17
C VAL A 15 24.44 5.58 -29.06
N SER A 16 23.88 6.51 -28.33
CA SER A 16 24.22 6.77 -26.91
C SER A 16 23.47 7.99 -26.36
N THR A 17 22.18 7.89 -26.17
CA THR A 17 21.51 8.55 -25.07
C THR A 17 20.53 7.54 -24.45
N ALA A 18 21.07 6.46 -23.91
CA ALA A 18 20.41 5.81 -22.79
C ALA A 18 20.55 6.78 -21.63
N ALA A 19 19.72 7.83 -21.64
CA ALA A 19 19.51 8.65 -20.47
C ALA A 19 19.02 7.71 -19.38
N CYS A 20 19.69 7.65 -18.24
CA CYS A 20 19.19 7.13 -16.98
C CYS A 20 18.01 8.00 -16.52
N GLY A 21 16.91 7.97 -17.26
CA GLY A 21 15.64 8.56 -16.91
C GLY A 21 14.63 7.43 -16.92
N GLY A 22 13.93 7.19 -15.80
CA GLY A 22 12.81 6.27 -15.76
C GLY A 22 11.74 6.66 -16.79
N SER A 23 10.79 5.76 -17.02
CA SER A 23 9.61 6.08 -17.85
C SER A 23 8.93 7.35 -17.33
N PRO A 24 8.43 8.25 -18.20
CA PRO A 24 7.69 9.44 -17.77
C PRO A 24 6.45 9.14 -16.91
N ARG A 25 5.94 7.91 -16.97
CA ARG A 25 4.81 7.44 -16.13
C ARG A 25 5.26 6.73 -14.86
N GLU A 26 6.52 6.31 -14.77
CA GLU A 26 7.04 5.67 -13.56
C GLU A 26 7.14 6.71 -12.44
N VAL A 27 6.73 6.31 -11.23
CA VAL A 27 6.84 7.12 -10.02
C VAL A 27 7.92 6.52 -9.13
N GLN A 28 8.82 7.37 -8.62
CA GLN A 28 9.99 6.96 -7.84
C GLN A 28 10.05 7.70 -6.52
N THR A 29 10.44 7.01 -5.46
CA THR A 29 10.66 7.59 -4.13
C THR A 29 11.86 8.54 -4.14
N VAL A 30 11.67 9.71 -3.51
CA VAL A 30 12.70 10.72 -3.26
C VAL A 30 13.17 10.69 -1.81
N ALA A 31 12.23 10.52 -0.88
CA ALA A 31 12.50 10.45 0.56
C ALA A 31 11.43 9.65 1.29
N THR A 32 11.83 8.80 2.21
CA THR A 32 10.95 8.15 3.17
C THR A 32 10.75 9.08 4.37
N LEU A 33 9.50 9.26 4.79
CA LEU A 33 9.12 10.06 5.95
C LEU A 33 8.77 9.18 7.14
N VAL A 34 8.00 8.10 6.91
CA VAL A 34 7.56 7.15 7.92
C VAL A 34 7.72 5.75 7.37
N GLU A 35 8.41 4.90 8.09
CA GLU A 35 8.45 3.45 7.84
C GLU A 35 7.31 2.80 8.61
N GLN A 36 6.52 1.96 7.95
CA GLN A 36 5.41 1.24 8.56
C GLN A 36 5.18 -0.11 7.90
N GLU A 37 4.47 -0.99 8.61
CA GLU A 37 4.16 -2.34 8.17
C GLU A 37 2.68 -2.63 8.38
N TYR A 38 2.03 -3.19 7.37
CA TYR A 38 0.64 -3.62 7.50
C TYR A 38 0.53 -5.02 8.10
N SER A 39 -0.42 -5.16 9.00
CA SER A 39 -0.70 -6.41 9.71
C SER A 39 -2.21 -6.56 9.91
N LEU A 40 -2.65 -7.79 10.13
CA LEU A 40 -3.99 -8.04 10.64
C LEU A 40 -3.97 -7.93 12.17
N ALA A 41 -5.03 -7.38 12.75
CA ALA A 41 -5.20 -7.34 14.19
C ALA A 41 -6.51 -8.00 14.63
N PHE A 42 -6.42 -8.73 15.72
CA PHE A 42 -7.54 -9.42 16.37
C PHE A 42 -7.59 -9.07 17.85
N ARG A 43 -8.72 -9.37 18.49
CA ARG A 43 -8.78 -9.39 19.96
C ARG A 43 -7.78 -10.39 20.50
N THR A 44 -7.09 -10.03 21.57
CA THR A 44 -6.18 -10.97 22.25
C THR A 44 -6.94 -12.19 22.75
N GLY A 45 -6.47 -13.37 22.36
CA GLY A 45 -7.08 -14.65 22.71
C GLY A 45 -8.30 -15.06 21.85
N ASP A 46 -8.64 -14.30 20.81
CA ASP A 46 -9.73 -14.66 19.88
C ASP A 46 -9.28 -15.81 18.97
N PRO A 47 -9.95 -16.97 18.99
CA PRO A 47 -9.60 -18.11 18.14
C PRO A 47 -9.78 -17.83 16.64
N THR A 48 -10.56 -16.83 16.26
CA THR A 48 -10.77 -16.40 14.87
C THR A 48 -9.45 -16.14 14.16
N ALA A 49 -8.44 -15.60 14.87
CA ALA A 49 -7.11 -15.34 14.35
C ALA A 49 -6.44 -16.60 13.77
N TYR A 50 -6.62 -17.78 14.41
CA TYR A 50 -6.03 -19.05 13.95
C TYR A 50 -6.66 -19.53 12.64
N TYR A 51 -7.97 -19.37 12.50
CA TYR A 51 -8.69 -19.78 11.27
C TYR A 51 -8.31 -18.88 10.10
N VAL A 52 -8.28 -17.56 10.31
CA VAL A 52 -7.90 -16.60 9.27
C VAL A 52 -6.44 -16.81 8.85
N ALA A 53 -5.52 -16.98 9.81
CA ALA A 53 -4.13 -17.27 9.52
C ALA A 53 -3.97 -18.56 8.71
N ALA A 54 -4.61 -19.64 9.14
CA ALA A 54 -4.56 -20.95 8.45
C ALA A 54 -5.14 -20.86 7.03
N ALA A 55 -6.27 -20.15 6.84
CA ALA A 55 -6.85 -19.96 5.51
C ALA A 55 -5.92 -19.17 4.58
N ILE A 56 -5.29 -18.10 5.08
CA ILE A 56 -4.30 -17.34 4.30
C ILE A 56 -3.12 -18.24 3.91
N GLU A 57 -2.60 -19.07 4.82
CA GLU A 57 -1.49 -19.97 4.53
C GLU A 57 -1.85 -21.03 3.47
N VAL A 58 -3.09 -21.57 3.48
CA VAL A 58 -3.61 -22.49 2.46
C VAL A 58 -3.70 -21.78 1.12
N LEU A 59 -4.34 -20.61 1.05
CA LEU A 59 -4.50 -19.81 -0.18
C LEU A 59 -3.14 -19.38 -0.74
N ASN A 60 -2.19 -19.03 0.13
CA ASN A 60 -0.82 -18.72 -0.30
C ASN A 60 -0.06 -19.95 -0.84
N ALA A 61 -0.30 -21.12 -0.27
CA ALA A 61 0.27 -22.37 -0.80
C ALA A 61 -0.33 -22.76 -2.17
N GLN A 62 -1.60 -22.39 -2.41
CA GLN A 62 -2.28 -22.55 -3.70
C GLN A 62 -1.83 -21.49 -4.74
N GLY A 63 -1.12 -20.43 -4.33
CA GLY A 63 -0.61 -19.36 -5.19
C GLY A 63 -1.51 -18.14 -5.31
N LEU A 64 -2.71 -18.13 -4.72
CA LEU A 64 -3.68 -17.04 -4.83
C LEU A 64 -3.12 -15.70 -4.29
N VAL A 65 -2.39 -15.73 -3.17
CA VAL A 65 -1.79 -14.51 -2.60
C VAL A 65 -0.79 -13.88 -3.57
N ASP A 66 0.06 -14.70 -4.20
CA ASP A 66 1.00 -14.25 -5.22
C ASP A 66 0.28 -13.67 -6.45
N GLU A 67 -0.82 -14.29 -6.89
CA GLU A 67 -1.65 -13.80 -8.01
C GLU A 67 -2.28 -12.45 -7.71
N LEU A 68 -2.87 -12.30 -6.53
CA LEU A 68 -3.43 -11.02 -6.06
C LEU A 68 -2.34 -9.94 -5.93
N ALA A 69 -1.17 -10.28 -5.37
CA ALA A 69 -0.06 -9.35 -5.24
C ALA A 69 0.42 -8.85 -6.62
N VAL A 70 0.56 -9.74 -7.60
CA VAL A 70 0.92 -9.37 -8.98
C VAL A 70 -0.18 -8.54 -9.63
N LYS A 71 -1.45 -8.89 -9.43
CA LYS A 71 -2.60 -8.11 -9.94
C LYS A 71 -2.58 -6.68 -9.42
N TRP A 72 -2.37 -6.47 -8.13
CA TRP A 72 -2.48 -5.16 -7.49
C TRP A 72 -1.19 -4.34 -7.52
N PHE A 73 -0.03 -4.99 -7.47
CA PHE A 73 1.27 -4.31 -7.30
C PHE A 73 2.27 -4.58 -8.43
N GLY A 74 1.92 -5.41 -9.41
CA GLY A 74 2.85 -5.83 -10.46
C GLY A 74 3.99 -6.73 -9.96
N SER A 75 4.05 -7.04 -8.66
CA SER A 75 5.12 -7.81 -8.03
C SER A 75 4.67 -8.46 -6.71
N ARG A 76 5.45 -9.45 -6.25
CA ARG A 76 5.16 -10.23 -5.04
C ARG A 76 5.72 -9.56 -3.80
N ILE A 77 5.16 -8.40 -3.42
CA ILE A 77 5.60 -7.63 -2.25
C ILE A 77 4.96 -8.11 -0.94
N VAL A 78 4.03 -9.08 -1.01
CA VAL A 78 3.27 -9.58 0.14
C VAL A 78 3.90 -10.86 0.65
N THR A 79 4.02 -10.99 1.97
CA THR A 79 4.66 -12.13 2.63
C THR A 79 3.76 -12.72 3.69
N PHE A 80 3.26 -13.94 3.43
CA PHE A 80 2.56 -14.78 4.39
C PHE A 80 3.21 -16.17 4.46
N GLY A 81 2.93 -16.92 5.52
CA GLY A 81 3.25 -18.34 5.61
C GLY A 81 2.61 -19.14 4.47
N LYS A 82 3.21 -20.28 4.11
CA LYS A 82 2.67 -21.22 3.10
C LYS A 82 2.52 -22.60 3.74
N ASN A 83 1.28 -23.07 3.90
CA ASN A 83 0.99 -24.40 4.45
C ASN A 83 -0.35 -24.90 3.93
N ALA A 84 -0.31 -25.77 2.93
CA ALA A 84 -1.53 -26.34 2.32
C ALA A 84 -2.41 -27.18 3.28
N GLU A 85 -1.85 -27.57 4.43
CA GLU A 85 -2.55 -28.41 5.42
C GLU A 85 -2.91 -27.63 6.69
N ALA A 86 -2.76 -26.30 6.71
CA ALA A 86 -2.95 -25.52 7.92
C ALA A 86 -4.35 -25.68 8.53
N LEU A 87 -5.39 -25.71 7.72
CA LEU A 87 -6.77 -25.87 8.17
C LEU A 87 -7.09 -27.29 8.67
N GLN A 88 -6.37 -28.34 8.22
CA GLN A 88 -6.62 -29.72 8.64
C GLN A 88 -6.34 -29.94 10.14
N ARG A 89 -5.61 -29.05 10.78
CA ARG A 89 -5.26 -29.09 12.21
C ARG A 89 -6.28 -28.40 13.11
N LEU A 90 -7.26 -27.74 12.51
CA LEU A 90 -8.32 -27.01 13.20
C LEU A 90 -9.64 -27.77 13.08
N GLU A 91 -10.54 -27.56 14.03
CA GLU A 91 -11.91 -28.02 13.89
C GLU A 91 -12.58 -27.30 12.71
N THR A 92 -13.58 -27.96 12.09
CA THR A 92 -14.32 -27.34 11.00
C THR A 92 -14.98 -26.05 11.49
N PRO A 93 -14.72 -24.89 10.88
CA PRO A 93 -15.27 -23.64 11.36
C PRO A 93 -16.79 -23.61 11.16
N THR A 94 -17.50 -23.12 12.17
CA THR A 94 -18.94 -22.86 12.05
C THR A 94 -19.17 -21.63 11.19
N ARG A 95 -20.13 -21.70 10.26
CA ARG A 95 -20.56 -20.55 9.45
C ARG A 95 -20.96 -19.38 10.33
N ARG A 96 -20.46 -18.20 10.02
CA ARG A 96 -20.74 -16.96 10.74
C ARG A 96 -20.55 -15.74 9.84
N ASP A 97 -21.05 -14.58 10.27
CA ASP A 97 -20.58 -13.31 9.76
C ASP A 97 -19.15 -13.06 10.28
N PHE A 98 -18.26 -12.62 9.42
CA PHE A 98 -16.91 -12.19 9.75
C PHE A 98 -16.75 -10.70 9.38
N ILE A 99 -16.60 -9.86 10.39
CA ILE A 99 -16.60 -8.40 10.23
C ILE A 99 -15.18 -7.90 10.24
N ILE A 100 -14.70 -7.41 9.08
CA ILE A 100 -13.41 -6.73 9.00
C ILE A 100 -13.56 -5.21 9.09
N GLY A 101 -12.72 -4.59 9.90
CA GLY A 101 -12.55 -3.14 9.94
C GLY A 101 -11.49 -2.71 8.92
N VAL A 102 -11.82 -1.76 8.05
CA VAL A 102 -10.91 -1.28 6.99
C VAL A 102 -10.76 0.24 7.06
N ASP A 103 -9.55 0.74 6.80
CA ASP A 103 -9.36 2.15 6.49
C ASP A 103 -9.58 2.37 4.99
N ILE A 104 -10.68 3.04 4.65
CA ILE A 104 -11.04 3.30 3.24
C ILE A 104 -10.14 4.32 2.54
N ASN A 105 -9.20 4.93 3.24
CA ASN A 105 -8.19 5.85 2.70
C ASN A 105 -6.88 5.13 2.33
N SER A 106 -6.76 3.83 2.64
CA SER A 106 -5.55 3.03 2.40
C SER A 106 -5.49 2.45 0.99
N PHE A 107 -5.67 3.29 -0.05
CA PHE A 107 -5.49 2.83 -1.43
C PHE A 107 -4.04 2.34 -1.68
N PRO A 108 -3.81 1.19 -2.36
CA PRO A 108 -4.76 0.28 -2.99
C PRO A 108 -5.16 -0.92 -2.10
N MET A 109 -4.86 -0.90 -0.80
CA MET A 109 -5.16 -2.01 0.12
C MET A 109 -6.66 -2.14 0.37
N ALA A 110 -7.30 -1.02 0.75
CA ALA A 110 -8.74 -0.93 0.91
C ALA A 110 -9.23 0.48 0.55
N TYR A 111 -10.28 0.58 -0.24
CA TYR A 111 -10.92 1.84 -0.59
C TYR A 111 -12.35 1.63 -1.02
N MET A 112 -13.12 2.71 -1.11
CA MET A 112 -14.51 2.67 -1.55
C MET A 112 -14.71 3.50 -2.81
N THR A 113 -15.36 2.92 -3.80
CA THR A 113 -15.80 3.64 -5.00
C THR A 113 -17.17 3.15 -5.43
N ALA A 114 -18.04 4.07 -5.85
CA ALA A 114 -19.42 3.79 -6.23
C ALA A 114 -20.21 2.95 -5.19
N GLY A 115 -19.92 3.15 -3.90
CA GLY A 115 -20.58 2.44 -2.81
C GLY A 115 -20.12 0.98 -2.61
N GLN A 116 -19.05 0.57 -3.26
CA GLN A 116 -18.46 -0.76 -3.14
C GLN A 116 -17.03 -0.69 -2.61
N TYR A 117 -16.63 -1.70 -1.83
CA TYR A 117 -15.28 -1.82 -1.31
C TYR A 117 -14.40 -2.60 -2.28
N TRP A 118 -13.18 -2.12 -2.47
CA TRP A 118 -12.18 -2.64 -3.37
C TRP A 118 -10.81 -2.62 -2.70
N GLY A 119 -9.88 -3.40 -3.22
CA GLY A 119 -8.48 -3.38 -2.80
C GLY A 119 -7.91 -4.77 -2.61
N PHE A 120 -6.59 -4.84 -2.48
CA PHE A 120 -5.87 -6.08 -2.26
C PHE A 120 -6.40 -6.83 -1.03
N ASP A 121 -6.51 -6.15 0.11
CA ASP A 121 -6.95 -6.74 1.37
C ASP A 121 -8.43 -7.17 1.32
N VAL A 122 -9.26 -6.41 0.63
CA VAL A 122 -10.68 -6.73 0.46
C VAL A 122 -10.82 -8.03 -0.34
N GLU A 123 -10.10 -8.17 -1.46
CA GLU A 123 -10.15 -9.39 -2.28
C GLU A 123 -9.58 -10.60 -1.54
N LEU A 124 -8.49 -10.42 -0.78
CA LEU A 124 -7.93 -11.52 0.02
C LEU A 124 -8.87 -11.92 1.16
N ALA A 125 -9.54 -10.97 1.82
CA ALA A 125 -10.55 -11.26 2.84
C ALA A 125 -11.76 -12.00 2.28
N MET A 126 -12.19 -11.66 1.05
CA MET A 126 -13.25 -12.42 0.35
C MET A 126 -12.84 -13.88 0.12
N ALA A 127 -11.63 -14.10 -0.36
CA ALA A 127 -11.11 -15.46 -0.59
C ALA A 127 -10.96 -16.26 0.72
N VAL A 128 -10.52 -15.62 1.80
CA VAL A 128 -10.44 -16.23 3.14
C VAL A 128 -11.83 -16.63 3.65
N CYS A 129 -12.83 -15.77 3.48
CA CYS A 129 -14.20 -16.08 3.88
C CYS A 129 -14.79 -17.22 3.04
N GLU A 130 -14.50 -17.27 1.75
CA GLU A 130 -14.91 -18.39 0.88
C GLU A 130 -14.29 -19.71 1.35
N GLU A 131 -12.99 -19.73 1.64
CA GLU A 131 -12.26 -20.92 2.15
C GLU A 131 -12.82 -21.40 3.50
N LEU A 132 -13.23 -20.48 4.39
CA LEU A 132 -13.78 -20.82 5.71
C LEU A 132 -15.29 -21.03 5.73
N GLY A 133 -16.00 -20.76 4.63
CA GLY A 133 -17.46 -20.80 4.57
C GLY A 133 -18.13 -19.71 5.43
N TRP A 134 -17.47 -18.55 5.59
CA TRP A 134 -17.97 -17.40 6.34
C TRP A 134 -18.58 -16.34 5.43
N ASP A 135 -19.42 -15.47 5.99
CA ASP A 135 -20.04 -14.36 5.28
C ASP A 135 -19.29 -13.05 5.62
N LEU A 136 -18.53 -12.50 4.65
CA LEU A 136 -17.75 -11.27 4.85
C LEU A 136 -18.66 -10.06 5.04
N LYS A 137 -18.37 -9.28 6.09
CA LYS A 137 -18.91 -7.93 6.31
C LYS A 137 -17.74 -6.95 6.40
N ILE A 138 -17.89 -5.78 5.80
CA ILE A 138 -16.85 -4.74 5.79
C ILE A 138 -17.39 -3.53 6.53
N GLN A 139 -16.65 -3.05 7.52
CA GLN A 139 -16.95 -1.86 8.29
C GLN A 139 -15.81 -0.85 8.15
N PRO A 140 -16.08 0.36 7.61
CA PRO A 140 -15.09 1.44 7.65
C PRO A 140 -14.77 1.81 9.10
N ILE A 141 -13.49 1.94 9.40
CA ILE A 141 -13.00 2.40 10.70
C ILE A 141 -11.89 3.44 10.51
N GLU A 142 -11.70 4.27 11.52
CA GLU A 142 -10.48 5.07 11.65
C GLU A 142 -9.40 4.19 12.29
N LYS A 143 -8.18 4.18 11.73
CA LYS A 143 -7.10 3.30 12.20
C LYS A 143 -6.69 3.53 13.66
N GLU A 144 -6.87 4.75 14.17
CA GLU A 144 -6.63 5.10 15.56
C GLU A 144 -7.61 4.41 16.52
N ASN A 145 -8.74 3.94 16.01
CA ASN A 145 -9.80 3.28 16.79
C ASN A 145 -9.73 1.74 16.76
N VAL A 146 -8.72 1.15 16.11
CA VAL A 146 -8.59 -0.33 15.95
C VAL A 146 -8.80 -1.06 17.28
N TYR A 147 -8.13 -0.65 18.35
CA TYR A 147 -8.27 -1.29 19.66
C TYR A 147 -9.70 -1.18 20.19
N ILE A 148 -10.33 -0.02 20.07
CA ILE A 148 -11.70 0.22 20.55
C ILE A 148 -12.70 -0.64 19.78
N GLU A 149 -12.58 -0.67 18.44
CA GLU A 149 -13.48 -1.43 17.57
C GLU A 149 -13.36 -2.95 17.81
N LEU A 150 -12.14 -3.45 17.98
CA LEU A 150 -11.89 -4.84 18.35
C LEU A 150 -12.41 -5.18 19.75
N SER A 151 -12.11 -4.35 20.77
CA SER A 151 -12.45 -4.63 22.15
C SER A 151 -13.96 -4.55 22.40
N SER A 152 -14.68 -3.69 21.71
CA SER A 152 -16.15 -3.58 21.77
C SER A 152 -16.87 -4.67 20.98
N GLY A 153 -16.16 -5.42 20.13
CA GLY A 153 -16.77 -6.46 19.30
C GLY A 153 -17.49 -5.92 18.06
N ASN A 154 -17.26 -4.67 17.69
CA ASN A 154 -17.81 -4.08 16.46
C ASN A 154 -17.20 -4.71 15.21
N ILE A 155 -15.93 -5.13 15.29
CA ILE A 155 -15.21 -5.88 14.25
C ILE A 155 -14.57 -7.12 14.85
N ASP A 156 -14.36 -8.13 14.02
CA ASP A 156 -13.62 -9.36 14.37
C ASP A 156 -12.13 -9.23 14.08
N CYS A 157 -11.79 -8.49 13.03
CA CYS A 157 -10.44 -8.28 12.57
C CYS A 157 -10.28 -6.86 12.02
N ALA A 158 -9.21 -6.17 12.35
CA ALA A 158 -8.78 -4.98 11.63
C ALA A 158 -7.86 -5.43 10.48
N TRP A 159 -8.31 -5.18 9.23
CA TRP A 159 -7.63 -5.66 8.04
C TRP A 159 -7.96 -4.76 6.83
N GLY A 160 -7.04 -4.00 6.34
CA GLY A 160 -7.25 -3.08 5.22
C GLY A 160 -6.23 -1.94 5.21
N GLY A 161 -4.94 -2.29 4.99
CA GLY A 161 -3.85 -1.31 4.98
C GLY A 161 -3.64 -0.64 6.33
N ILE A 162 -3.69 -1.41 7.42
CA ILE A 162 -3.59 -0.89 8.78
C ILE A 162 -2.20 -1.12 9.34
N ALA A 163 -1.49 -0.04 9.63
CA ALA A 163 -0.30 -0.03 10.46
C ALA A 163 -0.72 0.05 11.94
N LEU A 164 -0.36 -0.97 12.70
CA LEU A 164 -0.74 -1.05 14.11
C LEU A 164 0.17 -0.20 14.99
N ASP A 165 -0.40 0.45 16.00
CA ASP A 165 0.38 1.15 17.02
C ASP A 165 1.28 0.14 17.78
N PRO A 166 2.62 0.34 17.78
CA PRO A 166 3.54 -0.51 18.55
C PRO A 166 3.21 -0.56 20.05
N ALA A 167 2.59 0.49 20.60
CA ALA A 167 2.17 0.52 22.00
C ALA A 167 1.02 -0.45 22.27
N ASP A 168 0.07 -0.60 21.36
CA ASP A 168 -1.04 -1.54 21.49
C ASP A 168 -0.56 -2.99 21.37
N ILE A 169 0.40 -3.25 20.48
CA ILE A 169 1.04 -4.57 20.36
C ILE A 169 1.80 -4.91 21.64
N SER A 170 2.66 -3.99 22.10
CA SER A 170 3.51 -4.20 23.28
C SER A 170 2.72 -4.37 24.57
N ALA A 171 1.59 -3.67 24.68
CA ALA A 171 0.66 -3.79 25.81
C ALA A 171 -0.24 -5.05 25.74
N GLY A 172 -0.16 -5.83 24.67
CA GLY A 172 -1.02 -7.02 24.46
C GLY A 172 -2.48 -6.68 24.26
N ARG A 173 -2.80 -5.44 23.85
CA ARG A 173 -4.19 -4.99 23.60
C ARG A 173 -4.78 -5.63 22.37
N VAL A 174 -3.93 -5.93 21.37
CA VAL A 174 -4.30 -6.61 20.13
C VAL A 174 -3.37 -7.79 19.87
N ALA A 175 -3.90 -8.85 19.27
CA ALA A 175 -3.14 -9.95 18.71
C ALA A 175 -2.84 -9.64 17.24
N ARG A 176 -1.55 -9.61 16.85
CA ARG A 176 -1.10 -9.30 15.50
C ARG A 176 -0.83 -10.57 14.71
N TYR A 177 -1.28 -10.61 13.44
CA TYR A 177 -0.83 -11.57 12.44
C TYR A 177 -0.14 -10.82 11.29
N GLY A 178 1.10 -11.16 11.01
CA GLY A 178 1.99 -10.47 10.10
C GLY A 178 3.21 -9.89 10.82
N PRO A 179 3.91 -8.88 10.28
CA PRO A 179 3.50 -8.06 9.13
C PRO A 179 3.50 -8.85 7.82
N TYR A 180 2.64 -8.42 6.88
CA TYR A 180 2.55 -9.07 5.58
C TYR A 180 2.98 -8.17 4.40
N VAL A 181 2.98 -6.87 4.58
CA VAL A 181 3.46 -5.87 3.61
C VAL A 181 4.23 -4.78 4.32
N HIS A 182 5.40 -4.46 3.78
CA HIS A 182 6.13 -3.26 4.16
C HIS A 182 5.59 -2.09 3.34
N ASN A 183 5.18 -1.01 4.01
CA ASN A 183 4.65 0.19 3.40
C ASN A 183 5.26 1.43 4.04
N ASP A 184 5.89 2.29 3.23
CA ASP A 184 6.42 3.56 3.69
C ASP A 184 5.54 4.70 3.22
N ILE A 185 5.41 5.75 4.04
CA ILE A 185 4.92 7.05 3.58
C ILE A 185 6.11 7.84 3.06
N VAL A 186 6.04 8.19 1.78
CA VAL A 186 7.18 8.73 1.04
C VAL A 186 6.82 10.01 0.28
N ILE A 187 7.83 10.82 -0.01
CA ILE A 187 7.76 11.81 -1.07
C ILE A 187 8.22 11.15 -2.35
N ALA A 188 7.40 11.24 -3.40
CA ALA A 188 7.65 10.62 -4.69
C ALA A 188 7.54 11.61 -5.85
N LYS A 189 8.23 11.31 -6.94
CA LYS A 189 8.34 12.12 -8.15
C LYS A 189 8.04 11.30 -9.39
N ARG A 190 7.82 11.94 -10.55
CA ARG A 190 7.87 11.24 -11.84
C ARG A 190 9.29 10.79 -12.15
N GLY A 191 9.44 9.66 -12.83
CA GLY A 191 10.73 9.09 -13.17
C GLY A 191 11.61 9.99 -14.07
N ASP A 192 10.98 10.86 -14.89
CA ASP A 192 11.68 11.83 -15.74
C ASP A 192 12.10 13.13 -15.01
N ALA A 193 11.65 13.34 -13.78
CA ALA A 193 11.99 14.54 -13.01
C ALA A 193 13.37 14.40 -12.37
N PHE A 194 14.19 15.45 -12.47
CA PHE A 194 15.51 15.49 -11.86
C PHE A 194 15.41 15.97 -10.40
N ILE A 195 14.95 15.07 -9.51
CA ILE A 195 14.88 15.25 -8.05
C ILE A 195 15.38 13.95 -7.43
N GLU A 196 16.63 13.88 -7.01
CA GLU A 196 17.27 12.64 -6.56
C GLU A 196 17.18 12.42 -5.04
N ASN A 197 16.99 13.50 -4.27
CA ASN A 197 16.95 13.42 -2.82
C ASN A 197 16.20 14.61 -2.21
N LYS A 198 15.93 14.55 -0.91
CA LYS A 198 15.16 15.55 -0.16
C LYS A 198 15.76 16.98 -0.18
N TYR A 199 17.05 17.14 -0.46
CA TYR A 199 17.66 18.46 -0.53
C TYR A 199 17.29 19.22 -1.80
N MET A 200 16.86 18.51 -2.85
CA MET A 200 16.39 19.07 -4.11
C MET A 200 14.90 19.47 -4.10
N LEU A 201 14.23 19.36 -2.96
CA LEU A 201 12.84 19.76 -2.77
C LEU A 201 12.65 21.28 -2.59
N SER A 202 13.71 22.08 -2.66
CA SER A 202 13.62 23.54 -2.52
C SER A 202 12.72 24.15 -3.60
N HIS A 203 11.70 24.90 -3.15
CA HIS A 203 10.70 25.56 -3.97
C HIS A 203 9.82 24.62 -4.82
N LYS A 204 9.83 23.31 -4.56
CA LYS A 204 8.99 22.34 -5.25
C LYS A 204 7.56 22.36 -4.73
N ALA A 205 6.60 22.13 -5.63
CA ALA A 205 5.19 21.99 -5.29
C ALA A 205 4.90 20.53 -4.90
N LEU A 206 4.35 20.32 -3.70
CA LEU A 206 3.89 19.04 -3.19
C LEU A 206 2.37 18.96 -3.28
N ALA A 207 1.84 17.82 -3.74
CA ALA A 207 0.44 17.44 -3.51
C ALA A 207 0.35 16.25 -2.55
N MET A 208 -0.68 16.24 -1.68
CA MET A 208 -0.90 15.19 -0.69
C MET A 208 -2.39 15.03 -0.38
N CYS A 209 -2.77 13.85 0.12
CA CYS A 209 -4.12 13.63 0.63
C CYS A 209 -4.41 14.55 1.83
N SER A 210 -5.67 14.95 2.00
CA SER A 210 -6.12 15.77 3.12
C SER A 210 -6.48 14.92 4.35
N THR A 211 -5.61 13.94 4.70
CA THR A 211 -5.76 13.07 5.88
C THR A 211 -4.86 13.52 7.02
N VAL A 212 -5.22 13.16 8.26
CA VAL A 212 -4.39 13.44 9.46
C VAL A 212 -3.04 12.75 9.31
N GLU A 213 -3.03 11.49 8.90
CA GLU A 213 -1.81 10.71 8.71
C GLU A 213 -0.82 11.34 7.73
N ALA A 214 -1.30 11.80 6.56
CA ALA A 214 -0.45 12.46 5.58
C ALA A 214 0.12 13.78 6.14
N MET A 215 -0.66 14.49 6.97
CA MET A 215 -0.19 15.70 7.66
C MET A 215 0.89 15.40 8.69
N ASP A 216 0.68 14.38 9.53
CA ASP A 216 1.61 13.98 10.58
C ASP A 216 2.92 13.44 9.95
N ALA A 217 2.79 12.62 8.89
CA ALA A 217 3.94 12.14 8.15
C ALA A 217 4.77 13.29 7.54
N LEU A 218 4.12 14.30 6.94
CA LEU A 218 4.87 15.46 6.42
C LEU A 218 5.54 16.26 7.54
N GLN A 219 4.90 16.39 8.69
CA GLN A 219 5.43 17.12 9.85
C GLN A 219 6.57 16.37 10.56
N SER A 220 6.75 15.07 10.31
CA SER A 220 7.86 14.29 10.87
C SER A 220 9.23 14.78 10.41
N ASP A 221 9.34 15.43 9.23
CA ASP A 221 10.57 16.11 8.76
C ASP A 221 10.32 17.61 8.51
N PRO A 222 10.42 18.47 9.55
CA PRO A 222 10.26 19.90 9.41
C PRO A 222 11.27 20.56 8.44
N GLY A 223 12.39 19.89 8.16
CA GLY A 223 13.39 20.35 7.19
C GLY A 223 12.86 20.26 5.76
N ILE A 224 12.08 19.24 5.45
CA ILE A 224 11.39 19.11 4.15
C ILE A 224 10.29 20.19 4.05
N VAL A 225 9.44 20.33 5.06
CA VAL A 225 8.35 21.31 5.06
C VAL A 225 8.89 22.72 4.75
N LYS A 226 10.00 23.12 5.36
CA LYS A 226 10.63 24.44 5.13
C LYS A 226 11.20 24.62 3.73
N ARG A 227 11.51 23.56 3.02
CA ARG A 227 12.07 23.62 1.65
C ARG A 227 10.99 23.75 0.59
N LEU A 228 9.82 23.15 0.82
CA LEU A 228 8.73 23.14 -0.15
C LEU A 228 8.24 24.55 -0.45
N GLY A 229 7.93 24.81 -1.72
CA GLY A 229 7.40 26.10 -2.17
C GLY A 229 5.88 26.19 -1.99
N GLN A 230 5.18 25.11 -2.25
CA GLN A 230 3.73 25.01 -2.14
C GLN A 230 3.31 23.63 -1.67
N ILE A 231 2.26 23.55 -0.86
CA ILE A 231 1.65 22.30 -0.40
C ILE A 231 0.16 22.36 -0.75
N SER A 232 -0.29 21.44 -1.61
CA SER A 232 -1.69 21.27 -2.01
C SER A 232 -2.28 20.07 -1.32
N ARG A 233 -3.35 20.27 -0.55
CA ARG A 233 -4.10 19.21 0.12
C ARG A 233 -5.31 18.86 -0.71
N LEU A 234 -5.41 17.60 -1.12
CA LEU A 234 -6.42 17.11 -2.07
C LEU A 234 -7.44 16.23 -1.33
N ALA A 235 -8.72 16.47 -1.60
CA ALA A 235 -9.81 15.71 -0.99
C ALA A 235 -10.16 14.42 -1.75
N GLY A 236 -9.73 14.29 -3.01
CA GLY A 236 -9.99 13.14 -3.87
C GLY A 236 -9.04 11.95 -3.64
N GLY A 237 -8.27 11.97 -2.54
CA GLY A 237 -7.44 10.86 -2.11
C GLY A 237 -6.20 10.63 -2.99
N THR A 238 -5.62 9.44 -2.84
CA THR A 238 -4.36 9.04 -3.49
C THR A 238 -4.42 9.14 -5.01
N THR A 239 -5.52 8.72 -5.63
CA THR A 239 -5.69 8.79 -7.09
C THR A 239 -5.59 10.22 -7.62
N GLU A 240 -6.17 11.21 -6.91
CA GLU A 240 -6.08 12.61 -7.31
C GLU A 240 -4.63 13.13 -7.19
N CYS A 241 -3.87 12.71 -6.19
CA CYS A 241 -2.45 13.05 -6.03
C CYS A 241 -1.64 12.60 -7.26
N PHE A 242 -1.80 11.35 -7.69
CA PHE A 242 -1.14 10.83 -8.89
C PHE A 242 -1.57 11.55 -10.16
N GLN A 243 -2.86 11.90 -10.31
CA GLN A 243 -3.33 12.71 -11.43
C GLN A 243 -2.66 14.09 -11.46
N TYR A 244 -2.54 14.77 -10.31
CA TYR A 244 -1.82 16.05 -10.20
C TYR A 244 -0.36 15.93 -10.65
N LEU A 245 0.32 14.85 -10.22
CA LEU A 245 1.70 14.59 -10.58
C LEU A 245 1.86 14.36 -12.10
N TYR A 246 1.02 13.51 -12.69
CA TYR A 246 1.07 13.21 -14.13
C TYR A 246 0.69 14.40 -15.01
N GLN A 247 -0.20 15.27 -14.55
CA GLN A 247 -0.58 16.49 -15.24
C GLN A 247 0.44 17.63 -15.07
N GLY A 248 1.50 17.44 -14.27
CA GLY A 248 2.51 18.45 -13.98
C GLY A 248 1.98 19.62 -13.12
N ARG A 249 0.90 19.39 -12.36
CA ARG A 249 0.32 20.38 -11.43
C ARG A 249 1.06 20.44 -10.09
N CYS A 250 1.90 19.45 -9.81
CA CYS A 250 2.87 19.43 -8.73
C CYS A 250 4.17 18.78 -9.22
N ASP A 251 5.26 19.00 -8.50
CA ASP A 251 6.57 18.40 -8.76
C ASP A 251 6.71 17.03 -8.09
N VAL A 252 6.12 16.90 -6.90
CA VAL A 252 6.19 15.71 -6.04
C VAL A 252 4.85 15.48 -5.35
N ILE A 253 4.64 14.23 -4.92
CA ILE A 253 3.48 13.83 -4.09
C ILE A 253 3.96 13.19 -2.80
N LEU A 254 3.14 13.29 -1.75
CA LEU A 254 3.24 12.46 -0.56
C LEU A 254 2.25 11.32 -0.72
N THR A 255 2.74 10.09 -0.61
CA THR A 255 1.96 8.88 -0.88
C THR A 255 2.58 7.66 -0.22
N ASP A 256 1.88 6.53 -0.29
CA ASP A 256 2.33 5.22 0.17
C ASP A 256 3.13 4.49 -0.90
N THR A 257 4.11 3.68 -0.50
CA THR A 257 4.88 2.85 -1.44
C THR A 257 4.01 1.81 -2.12
N THR A 258 2.99 1.27 -1.46
CA THR A 258 2.00 0.35 -2.07
C THR A 258 1.23 1.02 -3.21
N ALA A 259 0.89 2.30 -3.08
CA ALA A 259 0.27 3.08 -4.16
C ALA A 259 1.23 3.30 -5.33
N ILE A 260 2.52 3.54 -5.06
CA ILE A 260 3.53 3.64 -6.13
C ILE A 260 3.60 2.33 -6.93
N TYR A 261 3.63 1.17 -6.26
CA TYR A 261 3.61 -0.13 -6.94
C TYR A 261 2.37 -0.26 -7.83
N TYR A 262 1.19 0.09 -7.31
CA TYR A 262 -0.05 0.04 -8.08
C TYR A 262 0.04 0.91 -9.35
N PHE A 263 0.38 2.19 -9.22
CA PHE A 263 0.39 3.12 -10.36
C PHE A 263 1.53 2.87 -11.35
N ASN A 264 2.59 2.18 -10.94
CA ASN A 264 3.67 1.79 -11.85
C ASN A 264 3.35 0.56 -12.70
N CYS A 265 2.35 -0.24 -12.32
CA CYS A 265 1.95 -1.42 -13.10
C CYS A 265 0.60 -1.25 -13.84
N HIS A 266 -0.16 -0.18 -13.57
CA HIS A 266 -1.44 0.15 -14.21
C HIS A 266 -1.38 1.47 -14.95
#